data_6ad386885199d65ed4841fe8b4779d21
#
_entry.id   6ad386885199d65ed4841fe8b4779d21
#
_cell.length_a   1.000
_cell.length_b   1.000
_cell.length_c   1.000
_cell.angle_alpha   90.00
_cell.angle_beta   90.00
_cell.angle_gamma   90.00
#
_symmetry.space_group_name_H-M   'P 1'
#
loop_
_entity.id
_entity.type
_entity.pdbx_description
1 polymer ?
#
loop_
_entity_poly.entity_id
_entity_poly.type
_entity_poly.pdbx_seq_one_letter_code
_entity_poly.pdbx_strand_id
1 'polypeptide(L)'
;TQGVSSAASDVYKRQVMEYDLDTDPGLLDEWCGRADFVFNLAGVNRPKDQAEFMQGNFGFASTLLDTLKRCGNTCPVMLSSSIQATLIGRYGESDYGKSKLAGENLFFDYGKETGAKVLVYRFPNLFGKWCRPNYNSAVATFCNNIANDLPIQVNDRSTQLELLYVDDLVDEMIAALRGEEHHCEFDGVNTVLCKDGAYCAVPVSHRATLGEIVDLLESFHSQPQTLMMPE
;
A
#
# COMPACT_ATOMS: atom_id res chain seq x y z
N THR A 1 -14.38 -35.81 0.38
CA THR A 1 -13.37 -35.49 1.42
C THR A 1 -11.95 -35.27 0.84
N GLN A 2 -11.80 -34.75 -0.39
CA GLN A 2 -10.47 -34.46 -0.97
C GLN A 2 -10.25 -32.98 -1.29
N GLY A 3 -11.21 -32.08 -1.05
CA GLY A 3 -11.11 -30.66 -1.43
C GLY A 3 -10.51 -29.72 -0.39
N VAL A 4 -10.27 -30.14 0.87
CA VAL A 4 -9.77 -29.27 1.95
C VAL A 4 -8.24 -29.33 2.09
N SER A 5 -7.60 -30.31 1.48
CA SER A 5 -6.16 -30.58 1.63
C SER A 5 -5.24 -29.68 0.82
N SER A 6 -5.69 -29.08 -0.32
CA SER A 6 -4.79 -28.32 -1.20
C SER A 6 -4.56 -26.87 -0.72
N ALA A 7 -5.59 -26.17 -0.27
CA ALA A 7 -5.45 -24.80 0.22
C ALA A 7 -4.67 -24.73 1.54
N ALA A 8 -4.91 -25.65 2.47
CA ALA A 8 -4.17 -25.74 3.73
C ALA A 8 -2.70 -26.15 3.49
N SER A 9 -2.41 -27.02 2.52
CA SER A 9 -1.03 -27.39 2.22
C SER A 9 -0.23 -26.29 1.54
N ASP A 10 -0.86 -25.37 0.83
CA ASP A 10 -0.19 -24.22 0.21
C ASP A 10 0.22 -23.15 1.25
N VAL A 11 -0.58 -22.93 2.26
CA VAL A 11 -0.27 -21.99 3.36
C VAL A 11 0.96 -22.48 4.15
N TYR A 12 1.10 -23.78 4.38
CA TYR A 12 2.23 -24.35 5.12
C TYR A 12 3.54 -24.46 4.30
N LYS A 13 3.48 -24.26 2.99
CA LYS A 13 4.67 -24.33 2.10
C LYS A 13 5.36 -22.99 1.89
N ARG A 14 4.75 -21.88 2.28
CA ARG A 14 5.30 -20.53 2.10
C ARG A 14 5.93 -20.06 3.39
N GLN A 15 7.21 -19.72 3.32
CA GLN A 15 7.93 -19.07 4.41
C GLN A 15 7.92 -17.56 4.15
N VAL A 16 7.51 -16.78 5.15
CA VAL A 16 7.61 -15.32 5.14
C VAL A 16 8.88 -14.94 5.91
N MET A 17 9.72 -14.12 5.29
CA MET A 17 10.93 -13.54 5.89
C MET A 17 10.66 -12.04 6.04
N GLU A 18 10.43 -11.60 7.28
CA GLU A 18 10.10 -10.21 7.61
C GLU A 18 11.37 -9.42 7.92
N TYR A 19 11.73 -8.47 7.04
CA TYR A 19 12.87 -7.59 7.21
C TYR A 19 12.40 -6.18 7.59
N ASP A 20 12.77 -5.72 8.78
CA ASP A 20 12.42 -4.40 9.30
C ASP A 20 13.64 -3.74 9.96
N LEU A 21 13.49 -2.55 10.50
CA LEU A 21 14.55 -1.72 11.10
C LEU A 21 15.34 -2.45 12.20
N ASP A 22 14.70 -3.35 12.92
CA ASP A 22 15.30 -4.12 14.03
C ASP A 22 15.91 -5.45 13.57
N THR A 23 15.83 -5.77 12.27
CA THR A 23 16.37 -7.03 11.72
C THR A 23 17.88 -6.92 11.52
N ASP A 24 18.60 -8.01 11.79
CA ASP A 24 20.04 -8.07 11.54
C ASP A 24 20.33 -7.80 10.06
N PRO A 25 21.11 -6.76 9.73
CA PRO A 25 21.43 -6.42 8.34
C PRO A 25 22.08 -7.57 7.55
N GLY A 26 22.76 -8.49 8.21
CA GLY A 26 23.39 -9.65 7.60
C GLY A 26 22.38 -10.63 6.98
N LEU A 27 21.13 -10.63 7.44
CA LEU A 27 20.07 -11.49 6.91
C LEU A 27 19.55 -11.03 5.54
N LEU A 28 19.76 -9.78 5.15
CA LEU A 28 19.27 -9.27 3.87
C LEU A 28 19.87 -10.02 2.69
N ASP A 29 21.18 -10.29 2.71
CA ASP A 29 21.85 -11.05 1.66
C ASP A 29 21.34 -12.50 1.58
N GLU A 30 21.21 -13.16 2.73
CA GLU A 30 20.70 -14.54 2.78
C GLU A 30 19.27 -14.61 2.21
N TRP A 31 18.39 -13.71 2.66
CA TRP A 31 16.98 -13.73 2.27
C TRP A 31 16.77 -13.30 0.83
N CYS A 32 17.51 -12.29 0.35
CA CYS A 32 17.49 -11.90 -1.06
C CYS A 32 17.96 -13.03 -1.97
N GLY A 33 18.94 -13.85 -1.53
CA GLY A 33 19.40 -15.00 -2.30
C GLY A 33 18.39 -16.15 -2.41
N ARG A 34 17.40 -16.20 -1.54
CA ARG A 34 16.40 -17.29 -1.43
C ARG A 34 14.99 -16.89 -1.77
N ALA A 35 14.71 -15.59 -1.91
CA ALA A 35 13.37 -15.09 -2.13
C ALA A 35 12.81 -15.55 -3.47
N ASP A 36 11.58 -16.03 -3.49
CA ASP A 36 10.78 -16.30 -4.70
C ASP A 36 9.91 -15.12 -5.10
N PHE A 37 9.68 -14.17 -4.17
CA PHE A 37 8.93 -12.93 -4.37
C PHE A 37 9.31 -11.93 -3.28
N VAL A 38 9.38 -10.65 -3.61
CA VAL A 38 9.67 -9.59 -2.65
C VAL A 38 8.54 -8.56 -2.61
N PHE A 39 7.96 -8.34 -1.43
CA PHE A 39 7.06 -7.23 -1.15
C PHE A 39 7.82 -6.10 -0.46
N ASN A 40 8.14 -5.04 -1.18
CA ASN A 40 8.70 -3.84 -0.56
C ASN A 40 7.58 -2.92 -0.07
N LEU A 41 7.23 -3.08 1.20
CA LEU A 41 6.24 -2.28 1.92
C LEU A 41 6.91 -1.17 2.75
N ALA A 42 8.24 -1.17 2.83
CA ALA A 42 9.00 -0.19 3.57
C ALA A 42 8.75 1.23 3.06
N GLY A 43 8.65 2.17 3.97
CA GLY A 43 8.49 3.56 3.61
C GLY A 43 8.29 4.48 4.82
N VAL A 44 8.78 5.70 4.70
CA VAL A 44 8.61 6.76 5.69
C VAL A 44 7.49 7.70 5.24
N ASN A 45 6.47 7.87 6.11
CA ASN A 45 5.31 8.72 5.83
C ASN A 45 5.28 10.00 6.66
N ARG A 46 5.91 9.98 7.85
CA ARG A 46 5.96 11.11 8.78
C ARG A 46 7.37 11.22 9.35
N PRO A 47 8.30 11.77 8.58
CA PRO A 47 9.66 11.99 9.01
C PRO A 47 9.73 13.11 10.04
N LYS A 48 10.80 13.12 10.80
CA LYS A 48 11.18 14.27 11.63
C LYS A 48 11.90 15.34 10.79
N ASP A 49 12.60 14.89 9.74
CA ASP A 49 13.31 15.73 8.77
C ASP A 49 12.91 15.30 7.34
N GLN A 50 12.74 16.26 6.42
CA GLN A 50 12.42 15.99 5.02
C GLN A 50 13.42 15.05 4.32
N ALA A 51 14.71 15.10 4.72
CA ALA A 51 15.73 14.18 4.19
C ALA A 51 15.41 12.70 4.44
N GLU A 52 14.68 12.39 5.52
CA GLU A 52 14.27 11.02 5.86
C GLU A 52 13.31 10.42 4.81
N PHE A 53 12.54 11.24 4.07
CA PHE A 53 11.73 10.73 2.97
C PHE A 53 12.58 10.04 1.90
N MET A 54 13.63 10.71 1.46
CA MET A 54 14.51 10.12 0.44
C MET A 54 15.30 8.94 1.00
N GLN A 55 15.81 9.05 2.22
CA GLN A 55 16.57 7.98 2.84
C GLN A 55 15.71 6.72 3.08
N GLY A 56 14.48 6.86 3.59
CA GLY A 56 13.60 5.74 3.90
C GLY A 56 12.89 5.16 2.69
N ASN A 57 12.45 6.00 1.74
CA ASN A 57 11.71 5.52 0.58
C ASN A 57 12.59 5.12 -0.61
N PHE A 58 13.70 5.83 -0.84
CA PHE A 58 14.63 5.55 -1.92
C PHE A 58 15.85 4.75 -1.44
N GLY A 59 16.46 5.12 -0.31
CA GLY A 59 17.71 4.53 0.15
C GLY A 59 17.59 3.02 0.42
N PHE A 60 16.56 2.60 1.19
CA PHE A 60 16.34 1.18 1.43
C PHE A 60 15.96 0.43 0.15
N ALA A 61 15.12 1.01 -0.70
CA ALA A 61 14.78 0.42 -2.00
C ALA A 61 16.04 0.17 -2.85
N SER A 62 16.98 1.13 -2.90
CA SER A 62 18.27 0.95 -3.58
C SER A 62 19.08 -0.21 -2.99
N THR A 63 19.21 -0.25 -1.66
CA THR A 63 19.94 -1.32 -0.97
C THR A 63 19.33 -2.70 -1.27
N LEU A 64 18.00 -2.82 -1.23
CA LEU A 64 17.29 -4.07 -1.53
C LEU A 64 17.57 -4.54 -2.96
N LEU A 65 17.38 -3.67 -3.96
CA LEU A 65 17.54 -4.02 -5.36
C LEU A 65 19.01 -4.32 -5.72
N ASP A 66 19.97 -3.59 -5.14
CA ASP A 66 21.39 -3.87 -5.30
C ASP A 66 21.79 -5.20 -4.67
N THR A 67 21.16 -5.57 -3.55
CA THR A 67 21.36 -6.87 -2.91
C THR A 67 20.82 -8.00 -3.79
N LEU A 68 19.60 -7.86 -4.34
CA LEU A 68 19.06 -8.85 -5.28
C LEU A 68 19.95 -9.02 -6.50
N LYS A 69 20.47 -7.92 -7.09
CA LYS A 69 21.44 -7.97 -8.19
C LYS A 69 22.71 -8.71 -7.79
N ARG A 70 23.27 -8.41 -6.64
CA ARG A 70 24.48 -9.06 -6.12
C ARG A 70 24.27 -10.56 -5.89
N CYS A 71 23.10 -10.97 -5.43
CA CYS A 71 22.72 -12.38 -5.26
C CYS A 71 22.37 -13.07 -6.59
N GLY A 72 22.26 -12.34 -7.69
CA GLY A 72 21.82 -12.89 -8.99
C GLY A 72 20.36 -13.33 -8.98
N ASN A 73 19.53 -12.80 -8.06
CA ASN A 73 18.13 -13.17 -7.93
C ASN A 73 17.24 -12.17 -8.70
N THR A 74 16.49 -12.67 -9.66
CA THR A 74 15.55 -11.92 -10.50
C THR A 74 14.09 -12.26 -10.19
N CYS A 75 13.80 -12.67 -8.95
CA CYS A 75 12.40 -12.91 -8.53
C CYS A 75 11.53 -11.67 -8.72
N PRO A 76 10.22 -11.82 -8.85
CA PRO A 76 9.30 -10.68 -8.91
C PRO A 76 9.44 -9.78 -7.68
N VAL A 77 9.41 -8.46 -7.90
CA VAL A 77 9.49 -7.45 -6.84
C VAL A 77 8.31 -6.51 -6.91
N MET A 78 7.64 -6.31 -5.79
CA MET A 78 6.51 -5.41 -5.65
C MET A 78 6.93 -4.17 -4.85
N LEU A 79 6.55 -2.98 -5.32
CA LEU A 79 6.71 -1.70 -4.62
C LEU A 79 5.36 -1.16 -4.16
N SER A 80 5.21 -0.94 -2.86
CA SER A 80 4.15 -0.11 -2.29
C SER A 80 4.47 1.36 -2.51
N SER A 81 3.93 1.93 -3.58
CA SER A 81 3.98 3.37 -3.87
C SER A 81 2.69 4.08 -3.41
N SER A 82 2.48 5.29 -3.86
CA SER A 82 1.35 6.13 -3.48
C SER A 82 0.83 6.93 -4.67
N ILE A 83 -0.48 7.18 -4.70
CA ILE A 83 -1.09 8.11 -5.66
C ILE A 83 -0.42 9.50 -5.63
N GLN A 84 0.22 9.88 -4.52
CA GLN A 84 0.98 11.13 -4.43
C GLN A 84 2.19 11.18 -5.36
N ALA A 85 2.70 10.02 -5.80
CA ALA A 85 3.80 9.94 -6.79
C ALA A 85 3.39 10.44 -8.18
N THR A 86 2.09 10.66 -8.46
CA THR A 86 1.64 11.33 -9.69
C THR A 86 2.09 12.78 -9.75
N LEU A 87 2.33 13.44 -8.63
CA LEU A 87 2.65 14.87 -8.48
C LEU A 87 1.63 15.78 -9.17
N ILE A 88 0.35 15.38 -9.21
CA ILE A 88 -0.73 16.11 -9.88
C ILE A 88 -1.64 16.77 -8.84
N GLY A 89 -2.14 17.96 -9.17
CA GLY A 89 -3.05 18.72 -8.34
C GLY A 89 -2.49 19.01 -6.95
N ARG A 90 -3.20 18.60 -5.90
CA ARG A 90 -2.77 18.81 -4.50
C ARG A 90 -1.46 18.09 -4.12
N TYR A 91 -0.97 17.21 -4.95
CA TYR A 91 0.26 16.44 -4.71
C TYR A 91 1.49 17.04 -5.41
N GLY A 92 1.34 18.12 -6.20
CA GLY A 92 2.42 18.71 -7.02
C GLY A 92 3.70 19.03 -6.26
N GLU A 93 3.58 19.51 -5.02
CA GLU A 93 4.71 19.87 -4.16
C GLU A 93 4.96 18.85 -3.03
N SER A 94 4.39 17.64 -3.11
CA SER A 94 4.56 16.61 -2.10
C SER A 94 5.98 16.03 -2.12
N ASP A 95 6.80 16.33 -1.10
CA ASP A 95 8.12 15.72 -0.95
C ASP A 95 8.02 14.19 -0.74
N TYR A 96 6.98 13.75 -0.05
CA TYR A 96 6.64 12.32 0.03
C TYR A 96 6.35 11.74 -1.36
N GLY A 97 5.53 12.43 -2.17
CA GLY A 97 5.24 12.02 -3.55
C GLY A 97 6.51 11.95 -4.41
N LYS A 98 7.38 12.96 -4.32
CA LYS A 98 8.68 13.01 -5.02
C LYS A 98 9.57 11.83 -4.63
N SER A 99 9.63 11.48 -3.34
CA SER A 99 10.44 10.34 -2.85
C SER A 99 9.88 8.99 -3.32
N LYS A 100 8.53 8.84 -3.35
CA LYS A 100 7.90 7.63 -3.90
C LYS A 100 8.14 7.50 -5.40
N LEU A 101 8.02 8.58 -6.17
CA LEU A 101 8.33 8.58 -7.61
C LEU A 101 9.79 8.21 -7.89
N ALA A 102 10.74 8.70 -7.08
CA ALA A 102 12.13 8.29 -7.19
C ALA A 102 12.32 6.77 -6.97
N GLY A 103 11.60 6.21 -5.98
CA GLY A 103 11.56 4.76 -5.76
C GLY A 103 10.96 3.99 -6.94
N GLU A 104 9.86 4.48 -7.54
CA GLU A 104 9.25 3.86 -8.72
C GLU A 104 10.24 3.78 -9.89
N ASN A 105 10.93 4.89 -10.19
CA ASN A 105 11.93 4.93 -11.25
C ASN A 105 13.04 3.90 -11.01
N LEU A 106 13.51 3.80 -9.77
CA LEU A 106 14.55 2.82 -9.39
C LEU A 106 14.08 1.38 -9.65
N PHE A 107 12.82 1.05 -9.31
CA PHE A 107 12.26 -0.27 -9.56
C PHE A 107 12.08 -0.55 -11.06
N PHE A 108 11.58 0.40 -11.83
CA PHE A 108 11.47 0.25 -13.28
C PHE A 108 12.83 0.07 -13.97
N ASP A 109 13.85 0.82 -13.54
CA ASP A 109 15.19 0.69 -14.10
C ASP A 109 15.82 -0.65 -13.70
N TYR A 110 15.60 -1.13 -12.48
CA TYR A 110 15.97 -2.48 -12.06
C TYR A 110 15.34 -3.57 -12.96
N GLY A 111 14.05 -3.46 -13.24
CA GLY A 111 13.35 -4.40 -14.12
C GLY A 111 13.91 -4.40 -15.55
N LYS A 112 14.23 -3.20 -16.11
CA LYS A 112 14.88 -3.11 -17.43
C LYS A 112 16.27 -3.71 -17.47
N GLU A 113 17.05 -3.48 -16.40
CA GLU A 113 18.45 -3.96 -16.29
C GLU A 113 18.52 -5.47 -16.12
N THR A 114 17.66 -6.05 -15.28
CA THR A 114 17.77 -7.45 -14.84
C THR A 114 16.80 -8.40 -15.53
N GLY A 115 15.74 -7.88 -16.15
CA GLY A 115 14.62 -8.66 -16.66
C GLY A 115 13.66 -9.17 -15.56
N ALA A 116 13.86 -8.76 -14.31
CA ALA A 116 12.96 -9.10 -13.21
C ALA A 116 11.57 -8.48 -13.42
N LYS A 117 10.51 -9.20 -13.04
CA LYS A 117 9.15 -8.68 -13.03
C LYS A 117 9.01 -7.64 -11.92
N VAL A 118 8.58 -6.44 -12.28
CA VAL A 118 8.40 -5.30 -11.36
C VAL A 118 6.92 -4.94 -11.30
N LEU A 119 6.36 -4.87 -10.09
CA LEU A 119 4.97 -4.56 -9.82
C LEU A 119 4.89 -3.31 -8.96
N VAL A 120 4.53 -2.17 -9.56
CA VAL A 120 4.44 -0.87 -8.86
C VAL A 120 2.98 -0.53 -8.61
N TYR A 121 2.59 -0.44 -7.34
CA TYR A 121 1.23 -0.09 -6.92
C TYR A 121 1.20 1.33 -6.33
N ARG A 122 0.48 2.25 -6.94
CA ARG A 122 0.18 3.58 -6.39
C ARG A 122 -1.10 3.54 -5.58
N PHE A 123 -0.97 3.18 -4.31
CA PHE A 123 -2.15 3.07 -3.45
C PHE A 123 -2.78 4.43 -3.13
N PRO A 124 -4.13 4.51 -3.14
CA PRO A 124 -4.88 5.65 -2.59
C PRO A 124 -4.90 5.60 -1.05
N ASN A 125 -5.91 6.20 -0.41
CA ASN A 125 -6.00 6.18 1.05
C ASN A 125 -6.44 4.80 1.55
N LEU A 126 -5.52 4.09 2.20
CA LEU A 126 -5.82 2.80 2.82
C LEU A 126 -6.64 2.98 4.09
N PHE A 127 -7.61 2.10 4.28
CA PHE A 127 -8.40 2.02 5.51
C PHE A 127 -8.71 0.57 5.86
N GLY A 128 -9.12 0.34 7.10
CA GLY A 128 -9.58 -0.98 7.56
C GLY A 128 -8.93 -1.42 8.85
N LYS A 129 -8.93 -2.73 9.07
CA LYS A 129 -8.45 -3.40 10.28
C LYS A 129 -7.02 -2.98 10.63
N TRP A 130 -6.73 -2.89 11.93
CA TRP A 130 -5.40 -2.65 12.49
C TRP A 130 -4.79 -1.27 12.15
N CYS A 131 -5.55 -0.41 11.46
CA CYS A 131 -5.08 0.93 11.15
C CYS A 131 -4.94 1.77 12.43
N ARG A 132 -3.76 2.35 12.63
CA ARG A 132 -3.46 3.17 13.81
C ARG A 132 -4.19 4.52 13.71
N PRO A 133 -5.06 4.89 14.69
CA PRO A 133 -5.68 6.20 14.72
C PRO A 133 -4.65 7.30 14.98
N ASN A 134 -4.98 8.53 14.61
CA ASN A 134 -4.13 9.71 14.77
C ASN A 134 -2.74 9.57 14.12
N TYR A 135 -2.65 8.76 13.07
CA TYR A 135 -1.42 8.56 12.32
C TYR A 135 -1.64 8.95 10.83
N ASN A 136 -1.98 8.03 9.93
CA ASN A 136 -2.06 8.30 8.49
C ASN A 136 -3.45 8.09 7.87
N SER A 137 -4.47 7.72 8.64
CA SER A 137 -5.81 7.47 8.13
C SER A 137 -6.83 8.36 8.80
N ALA A 138 -7.53 9.18 8.02
CA ALA A 138 -8.68 9.96 8.50
C ALA A 138 -9.78 9.02 9.00
N VAL A 139 -10.08 7.95 8.25
CA VAL A 139 -11.10 6.96 8.62
C VAL A 139 -10.79 6.34 9.99
N ALA A 140 -9.57 5.85 10.21
CA ALA A 140 -9.19 5.25 11.49
C ALA A 140 -9.27 6.26 12.64
N THR A 141 -8.89 7.52 12.39
CA THR A 141 -8.97 8.59 13.39
C THR A 141 -10.42 8.92 13.73
N PHE A 142 -11.30 9.02 12.73
CA PHE A 142 -12.72 9.29 12.94
C PHE A 142 -13.40 8.13 13.68
N CYS A 143 -13.14 6.88 13.26
CA CYS A 143 -13.65 5.71 13.98
C CYS A 143 -13.25 5.70 15.46
N ASN A 144 -11.97 5.94 15.75
CA ASN A 144 -11.48 6.00 17.12
C ASN A 144 -12.15 7.13 17.92
N ASN A 145 -12.25 8.32 17.33
CA ASN A 145 -12.78 9.47 18.03
C ASN A 145 -14.27 9.32 18.31
N ILE A 146 -15.07 8.89 17.32
CA ILE A 146 -16.49 8.64 17.51
C ILE A 146 -16.73 7.55 18.55
N ALA A 147 -16.00 6.44 18.48
CA ALA A 147 -16.15 5.32 19.41
C ALA A 147 -15.78 5.68 20.87
N ASN A 148 -15.03 6.75 21.09
CA ASN A 148 -14.60 7.23 22.41
C ASN A 148 -15.22 8.60 22.78
N ASP A 149 -16.26 9.05 22.08
CA ASP A 149 -16.91 10.35 22.29
C ASP A 149 -15.93 11.54 22.25
N LEU A 150 -14.89 11.44 21.43
CA LEU A 150 -13.90 12.48 21.21
C LEU A 150 -14.29 13.37 20.03
N PRO A 151 -13.92 14.66 20.04
CA PRO A 151 -14.24 15.56 18.94
C PRO A 151 -13.55 15.15 17.64
N ILE A 152 -14.26 15.30 16.52
CA ILE A 152 -13.74 15.17 15.18
C ILE A 152 -13.49 16.56 14.60
N GLN A 153 -12.34 16.74 13.98
CA GLN A 153 -12.04 17.95 13.21
C GLN A 153 -12.02 17.61 11.71
N VAL A 154 -12.94 18.21 10.96
CA VAL A 154 -13.00 18.13 9.50
C VAL A 154 -12.86 19.53 8.94
N ASN A 155 -11.75 19.83 8.27
CA ASN A 155 -11.48 21.17 7.74
C ASN A 155 -12.42 21.51 6.57
N ASP A 156 -12.66 20.54 5.70
CA ASP A 156 -13.58 20.68 4.56
C ASP A 156 -14.30 19.34 4.32
N ARG A 157 -15.60 19.32 4.61
CA ARG A 157 -16.46 18.14 4.47
C ARG A 157 -16.63 17.69 3.02
N SER A 158 -16.42 18.59 2.04
CA SER A 158 -16.55 18.29 0.62
C SER A 158 -15.31 17.60 0.02
N THR A 159 -14.20 17.53 0.78
CA THR A 159 -12.97 16.88 0.31
C THR A 159 -13.22 15.41 0.00
N GLN A 160 -13.08 15.05 -1.29
CA GLN A 160 -13.25 13.68 -1.76
C GLN A 160 -11.97 12.87 -1.52
N LEU A 161 -12.16 11.66 -1.01
CA LEU A 161 -11.11 10.65 -0.88
C LEU A 161 -11.42 9.46 -1.77
N GLU A 162 -10.39 8.89 -2.35
CA GLU A 162 -10.41 7.53 -2.86
C GLU A 162 -9.88 6.60 -1.77
N LEU A 163 -10.65 5.58 -1.44
CA LEU A 163 -10.45 4.69 -0.31
C LEU A 163 -10.23 3.27 -0.81
N LEU A 164 -9.21 2.62 -0.30
CA LEU A 164 -8.92 1.21 -0.57
C LEU A 164 -8.97 0.42 0.74
N TYR A 165 -9.81 -0.61 0.77
CA TYR A 165 -9.92 -1.47 1.94
C TYR A 165 -8.74 -2.44 2.02
N VAL A 166 -8.25 -2.67 3.25
CA VAL A 166 -7.02 -3.44 3.45
C VAL A 166 -7.15 -4.90 3.02
N ASP A 167 -8.32 -5.53 3.17
CA ASP A 167 -8.49 -6.92 2.76
C ASP A 167 -8.47 -7.05 1.22
N ASP A 168 -9.07 -6.10 0.48
CA ASP A 168 -9.00 -6.07 -1.00
C ASP A 168 -7.55 -5.91 -1.48
N LEU A 169 -6.74 -5.10 -0.75
CA LEU A 169 -5.32 -4.99 -1.01
C LEU A 169 -4.59 -6.32 -0.78
N VAL A 170 -4.87 -7.01 0.32
CA VAL A 170 -4.25 -8.30 0.65
C VAL A 170 -4.59 -9.35 -0.40
N ASP A 171 -5.85 -9.40 -0.86
CA ASP A 171 -6.28 -10.31 -1.91
C ASP A 171 -5.53 -10.05 -3.23
N GLU A 172 -5.32 -8.78 -3.61
CA GLU A 172 -4.52 -8.40 -4.78
C GLU A 172 -3.04 -8.79 -4.61
N MET A 173 -2.46 -8.58 -3.41
CA MET A 173 -1.08 -9.01 -3.14
C MET A 173 -0.92 -10.54 -3.26
N ILE A 174 -1.93 -11.30 -2.85
CA ILE A 174 -1.96 -12.76 -3.03
C ILE A 174 -2.13 -13.13 -4.51
N ALA A 175 -2.95 -12.39 -5.27
CA ALA A 175 -3.09 -12.56 -6.70
C ALA A 175 -1.75 -12.27 -7.42
N ALA A 176 -1.06 -11.19 -7.07
CA ALA A 176 0.25 -10.85 -7.60
C ALA A 176 1.30 -11.93 -7.32
N LEU A 177 1.28 -12.54 -6.13
CA LEU A 177 2.16 -13.67 -5.78
C LEU A 177 1.91 -14.91 -6.66
N ARG A 178 0.70 -15.03 -7.23
CA ARG A 178 0.33 -16.10 -8.17
C ARG A 178 0.56 -15.74 -9.64
N GLY A 179 0.93 -14.50 -9.93
CA GLY A 179 1.06 -13.97 -11.28
C GLY A 179 -0.28 -13.57 -11.92
N GLU A 180 -1.27 -13.27 -11.09
CA GLU A 180 -2.65 -12.90 -11.45
C GLU A 180 -2.95 -11.43 -11.12
N GLU A 181 -1.92 -10.58 -11.03
CA GLU A 181 -2.05 -9.16 -10.70
C GLU A 181 -2.84 -8.37 -11.75
N HIS A 182 -3.51 -7.30 -11.30
CA HIS A 182 -4.22 -6.38 -12.16
C HIS A 182 -3.36 -5.19 -12.55
N HIS A 183 -3.30 -4.91 -13.85
CA HIS A 183 -2.53 -3.80 -14.40
C HIS A 183 -3.38 -2.56 -14.63
N CYS A 184 -2.74 -1.38 -14.60
CA CYS A 184 -3.37 -0.10 -14.85
C CYS A 184 -2.41 0.93 -15.46
N GLU A 185 -3.02 2.00 -15.96
CA GLU A 185 -2.39 3.30 -16.23
C GLU A 185 -3.06 4.38 -15.39
N PHE A 186 -2.45 5.57 -15.34
CA PHE A 186 -3.00 6.73 -14.63
C PHE A 186 -3.40 7.83 -15.61
N ASP A 187 -4.68 8.24 -15.57
CA ASP A 187 -5.15 9.47 -16.18
C ASP A 187 -5.27 10.53 -15.06
N GLY A 188 -4.27 11.37 -14.98
CA GLY A 188 -4.10 12.26 -13.83
C GLY A 188 -3.90 11.48 -12.53
N VAL A 189 -4.83 11.61 -11.60
CA VAL A 189 -4.88 10.83 -10.34
C VAL A 189 -5.83 9.63 -10.41
N ASN A 190 -6.50 9.43 -11.56
CA ASN A 190 -7.46 8.34 -11.70
C ASN A 190 -6.77 7.07 -12.17
N THR A 191 -7.07 5.96 -11.53
CA THR A 191 -6.65 4.63 -11.95
C THR A 191 -7.51 4.14 -13.10
N VAL A 192 -6.89 3.73 -14.20
CA VAL A 192 -7.57 3.15 -15.38
C VAL A 192 -7.03 1.74 -15.57
N LEU A 193 -7.85 0.74 -15.25
CA LEU A 193 -7.48 -0.67 -15.42
C LEU A 193 -7.28 -0.99 -16.91
N CYS A 194 -6.18 -1.66 -17.23
CA CYS A 194 -5.86 -2.09 -18.59
C CYS A 194 -4.90 -3.29 -18.54
N LYS A 195 -4.90 -4.09 -19.60
CA LYS A 195 -4.17 -5.37 -19.61
C LYS A 195 -2.65 -5.20 -19.60
N ASP A 196 -2.15 -4.17 -20.27
CA ASP A 196 -0.71 -3.98 -20.52
C ASP A 196 -0.20 -2.68 -19.87
N GLY A 197 -0.80 -2.28 -18.72
CA GLY A 197 -0.40 -1.11 -17.99
C GLY A 197 0.97 -1.25 -17.32
N ALA A 198 1.69 -0.13 -17.23
CA ALA A 198 3.00 -0.10 -16.57
C ALA A 198 2.91 -0.21 -15.04
N TYR A 199 1.76 0.10 -14.49
CA TYR A 199 1.48 0.03 -13.06
C TYR A 199 0.54 -1.11 -12.73
N CYS A 200 0.42 -1.42 -11.45
CA CYS A 200 -0.58 -2.35 -10.93
C CYS A 200 -1.58 -1.62 -10.03
N ALA A 201 -2.78 -2.16 -9.92
CA ALA A 201 -3.84 -1.60 -9.07
C ALA A 201 -4.69 -2.70 -8.44
N VAL A 202 -5.23 -2.40 -7.27
CA VAL A 202 -6.36 -3.17 -6.72
C VAL A 202 -7.62 -2.82 -7.53
N PRO A 203 -8.35 -3.79 -8.08
CA PRO A 203 -9.46 -3.53 -8.99
C PRO A 203 -10.68 -2.86 -8.32
N VAL A 204 -10.71 -2.84 -6.99
CA VAL A 204 -11.81 -2.27 -6.20
C VAL A 204 -11.30 -1.08 -5.38
N SER A 205 -11.94 0.07 -5.54
CA SER A 205 -11.76 1.24 -4.67
C SER A 205 -13.10 1.94 -4.47
N HIS A 206 -13.21 2.73 -3.41
CA HIS A 206 -14.43 3.46 -3.06
C HIS A 206 -14.16 4.95 -3.03
N ARG A 207 -15.15 5.76 -3.39
CA ARG A 207 -15.05 7.22 -3.32
C ARG A 207 -16.08 7.74 -2.34
N ALA A 208 -15.63 8.54 -1.39
CA ALA A 208 -16.48 9.23 -0.43
C ALA A 208 -15.86 10.58 -0.04
N THR A 209 -16.72 11.54 0.33
CA THR A 209 -16.25 12.78 0.95
C THR A 209 -15.98 12.57 2.43
N LEU A 210 -15.16 13.43 3.02
CA LEU A 210 -14.93 13.40 4.47
C LEU A 210 -16.25 13.58 5.25
N GLY A 211 -17.21 14.37 4.71
CA GLY A 211 -18.52 14.55 5.30
C GLY A 211 -19.33 13.27 5.32
N GLU A 212 -19.42 12.56 4.17
CA GLU A 212 -20.15 11.30 4.07
C GLU A 212 -19.57 10.23 5.00
N ILE A 213 -18.23 10.16 5.13
CA ILE A 213 -17.57 9.24 6.06
C ILE A 213 -17.98 9.53 7.50
N VAL A 214 -17.98 10.80 7.91
CA VAL A 214 -18.37 11.20 9.28
C VAL A 214 -19.82 10.87 9.53
N ASP A 215 -20.74 11.27 8.63
CA ASP A 215 -22.19 11.04 8.78
C ASP A 215 -22.50 9.55 8.90
N LEU A 216 -21.81 8.70 8.09
CA LEU A 216 -21.97 7.26 8.17
C LEU A 216 -21.47 6.70 9.52
N LEU A 217 -20.31 7.13 10.00
CA LEU A 217 -19.77 6.67 11.27
C LEU A 217 -20.62 7.12 12.47
N GLU A 218 -21.15 8.34 12.44
CA GLU A 218 -22.08 8.84 13.46
C GLU A 218 -23.40 8.03 13.44
N SER A 219 -23.89 7.66 12.25
CA SER A 219 -25.07 6.79 12.13
C SER A 219 -24.82 5.40 12.75
N PHE A 220 -23.65 4.81 12.53
CA PHE A 220 -23.28 3.56 13.20
C PHE A 220 -23.20 3.71 14.72
N HIS A 221 -22.63 4.79 15.21
CA HIS A 221 -22.54 5.07 16.64
C HIS A 221 -23.93 5.21 17.31
N SER A 222 -24.87 5.83 16.63
CA SER A 222 -26.24 6.02 17.11
C SER A 222 -27.14 4.78 16.94
N GLN A 223 -26.73 3.80 16.16
CA GLN A 223 -27.52 2.59 15.84
C GLN A 223 -28.05 1.85 17.06
N PRO A 224 -27.29 1.63 18.17
CA PRO A 224 -27.82 0.98 19.37
C PRO A 224 -28.98 1.72 20.01
N GLN A 225 -29.10 3.04 19.79
CA GLN A 225 -30.16 3.88 20.33
C GLN A 225 -31.37 3.94 19.40
N THR A 226 -31.15 3.93 18.10
CA THR A 226 -32.19 4.03 17.07
C THR A 226 -32.72 2.68 16.62
N LEU A 227 -31.96 1.61 16.80
CA LEU A 227 -32.24 0.24 16.33
C LEU A 227 -32.47 0.16 14.80
N MET A 228 -31.97 1.16 14.05
CA MET A 228 -32.04 1.22 12.59
C MET A 228 -30.68 0.91 11.98
N MET A 229 -30.65 0.05 10.97
CA MET A 229 -29.42 -0.11 10.17
C MET A 229 -29.32 1.01 9.16
N PRO A 230 -28.14 1.60 8.97
CA PRO A 230 -27.89 2.52 7.85
C PRO A 230 -28.09 1.80 6.51
N GLU A 231 -28.62 2.50 5.54
CA GLU A 231 -28.76 2.00 4.15
C GLU A 231 -27.42 1.90 3.42
#